data_c438ce6406358d240c822a20096ff70d
#
_entry.id   c438ce6406358d240c822a20096ff70d
#
_cell.length_a   1.000
_cell.length_b   1.000
_cell.length_c   1.000
_cell.angle_alpha   90.00
_cell.angle_beta   90.00
_cell.angle_gamma   90.00
#
_symmetry.space_group_name_H-M   'P 1'
#
loop_
_entity.id
_entity.type
_entity.pdbx_description
1 polymer ?
#
loop_
_entity_poly.entity_id
_entity_poly.type
_entity_poly.pdbx_seq_one_letter_code
_entity_poly.pdbx_strand_id
1 'polypeptide(L)'
;MSPVIKLGVAEAGGVPVVFPAIAVCDGIAMGHIGMKYSLVTRDLIADSTECMALAHQFDALVMVPNCDKNVPGLLMAAARVNVPTVFVSGGPMLAGHVKGKKRSLSSMFEAVGSYAAGSMTEDDVREFEEKVCPTCGSCSGMYTANSMNCLTEALGMGLRGNGTIPAVYSERIKLAKHAGMAVMDIIGKNEIHGSCIICIFVNFCRMFLKRVRNAASFRPALTPALTSIFSVA
;
A
#
# COMPACT_ATOMS: atom_id res chain seq x y z
N MET A 1 6.77 12.04 5.68
CA MET A 1 5.38 11.72 6.07
C MET A 1 5.23 11.48 7.57
N SER A 2 6.05 10.66 8.20
CA SER A 2 5.94 10.37 9.65
C SER A 2 5.80 11.60 10.56
N PRO A 3 6.60 12.70 10.43
CA PRO A 3 6.44 13.87 11.27
C PRO A 3 5.06 14.53 11.16
N VAL A 4 4.49 14.52 9.95
CA VAL A 4 3.19 15.15 9.67
C VAL A 4 2.03 14.31 10.20
N ILE A 5 2.13 12.99 10.13
CA ILE A 5 1.18 12.07 10.76
C ILE A 5 1.18 12.26 12.28
N LYS A 6 2.38 12.32 12.89
CA LYS A 6 2.53 12.60 14.33
C LYS A 6 1.84 13.91 14.73
N LEU A 7 2.01 14.95 13.91
CA LEU A 7 1.33 16.23 14.15
C LEU A 7 -0.19 16.05 14.13
N GLY A 8 -0.74 15.32 13.14
CA GLY A 8 -2.17 15.05 13.05
C GLY A 8 -2.72 14.28 14.26
N VAL A 9 -1.98 13.27 14.74
CA VAL A 9 -2.34 12.50 15.95
C VAL A 9 -2.31 13.39 17.18
N ALA A 10 -1.24 14.21 17.36
CA ALA A 10 -1.09 15.09 18.51
C ALA A 10 -2.14 16.20 18.55
N GLU A 11 -2.48 16.81 17.41
CA GLU A 11 -3.55 17.82 17.31
C GLU A 11 -4.92 17.24 17.68
N ALA A 12 -5.13 15.94 17.43
CA ALA A 12 -6.36 15.25 17.80
C ALA A 12 -6.32 14.66 19.24
N GLY A 13 -5.30 14.98 20.04
CA GLY A 13 -5.20 14.61 21.46
C GLY A 13 -4.52 13.26 21.72
N GLY A 14 -3.92 12.62 20.72
CA GLY A 14 -3.21 11.36 20.88
C GLY A 14 -1.71 11.51 21.11
N VAL A 15 -1.07 10.42 21.57
CA VAL A 15 0.39 10.35 21.76
C VAL A 15 1.00 9.46 20.67
N PRO A 16 1.68 10.03 19.65
CA PRO A 16 2.20 9.26 18.53
C PRO A 16 3.55 8.61 18.87
N VAL A 17 3.64 7.30 18.70
CA VAL A 17 4.87 6.51 18.75
C VAL A 17 5.19 6.01 17.34
N VAL A 18 6.46 6.01 16.94
CA VAL A 18 6.89 5.54 15.62
C VAL A 18 7.80 4.33 15.79
N PHE A 19 7.50 3.27 15.05
CA PHE A 19 8.38 2.11 14.90
C PHE A 19 8.49 1.73 13.41
N PRO A 20 9.62 1.17 12.98
CA PRO A 20 9.82 0.82 11.58
C PRO A 20 9.13 -0.50 11.22
N ALA A 21 8.67 -0.59 9.97
CA ALA A 21 8.44 -1.86 9.29
C ALA A 21 9.52 -2.06 8.24
N ILE A 22 10.02 -3.30 8.09
CA ILE A 22 10.99 -3.62 7.04
C ILE A 22 10.33 -3.59 5.66
N ALA A 23 11.13 -3.37 4.63
CA ALA A 23 10.67 -3.48 3.24
C ALA A 23 11.86 -3.84 2.33
N VAL A 24 11.70 -4.87 1.50
CA VAL A 24 12.60 -5.14 0.39
C VAL A 24 12.03 -4.48 -0.85
N CYS A 25 12.85 -3.69 -1.53
CA CYS A 25 12.47 -3.09 -2.81
C CYS A 25 12.71 -4.10 -3.94
N ASP A 26 11.64 -4.56 -4.57
CA ASP A 26 11.71 -5.50 -5.69
C ASP A 26 12.54 -4.95 -6.86
N GLY A 27 12.44 -3.65 -7.14
CA GLY A 27 13.22 -3.00 -8.20
C GLY A 27 14.73 -3.05 -7.97
N ILE A 28 15.18 -2.94 -6.71
CA ILE A 28 16.61 -3.08 -6.37
C ILE A 28 17.04 -4.55 -6.34
N ALA A 29 16.18 -5.45 -5.89
CA ALA A 29 16.47 -6.86 -5.75
C ALA A 29 16.34 -7.65 -7.07
N MET A 30 15.71 -7.08 -8.09
CA MET A 30 15.45 -7.72 -9.36
C MET A 30 16.76 -8.10 -10.09
N GLY A 31 16.79 -9.28 -10.69
CA GLY A 31 17.93 -9.76 -11.45
C GLY A 31 19.07 -10.39 -10.63
N HIS A 32 18.95 -10.46 -9.30
CA HIS A 32 19.96 -11.13 -8.45
C HIS A 32 19.31 -11.95 -7.32
N ILE A 33 20.14 -12.63 -6.53
CA ILE A 33 19.72 -13.55 -5.45
C ILE A 33 18.79 -12.89 -4.41
N GLY A 34 18.92 -11.57 -4.20
CA GLY A 34 18.12 -10.79 -3.25
C GLY A 34 16.61 -10.87 -3.50
N MET A 35 16.19 -11.12 -4.75
CA MET A 35 14.77 -11.24 -5.09
C MET A 35 14.07 -12.40 -4.37
N LYS A 36 14.80 -13.43 -3.95
CA LYS A 36 14.27 -14.54 -3.15
C LYS A 36 13.73 -14.11 -1.79
N TYR A 37 14.23 -12.99 -1.27
CA TYR A 37 13.83 -12.45 0.04
C TYR A 37 12.62 -11.52 -0.04
N SER A 38 12.25 -11.03 -1.22
CA SER A 38 11.15 -10.09 -1.38
C SER A 38 9.82 -10.65 -0.86
N LEU A 39 9.39 -11.79 -1.37
CA LEU A 39 8.10 -12.38 -0.98
C LEU A 39 8.05 -12.77 0.51
N VAL A 40 9.13 -13.32 1.02
CA VAL A 40 9.26 -13.76 2.43
C VAL A 40 9.06 -12.59 3.41
N THR A 41 9.47 -11.37 3.03
CA THR A 41 9.32 -10.19 3.90
C THR A 41 7.87 -9.83 4.19
N ARG A 42 6.91 -10.24 3.37
CA ARG A 42 5.49 -10.01 3.63
C ARG A 42 5.06 -10.58 4.97
N ASP A 43 5.40 -11.83 5.25
CA ASP A 43 5.05 -12.50 6.51
C ASP A 43 5.85 -11.91 7.68
N LEU A 44 7.16 -11.66 7.50
CA LEU A 44 8.00 -11.01 8.50
C LEU A 44 7.51 -9.60 8.88
N ILE A 45 7.01 -8.83 7.92
CA ILE A 45 6.39 -7.52 8.17
C ILE A 45 5.15 -7.69 9.03
N ALA A 46 4.30 -8.67 8.72
CA ALA A 46 3.09 -8.94 9.48
C ALA A 46 3.44 -9.35 10.91
N ASP A 47 4.33 -10.32 11.08
CA ASP A 47 4.73 -10.87 12.39
C ASP A 47 5.41 -9.79 13.26
N SER A 48 6.37 -9.05 12.70
CA SER A 48 7.08 -8.01 13.46
C SER A 48 6.17 -6.85 13.86
N THR A 49 5.25 -6.45 12.99
CA THR A 49 4.28 -5.39 13.28
C THR A 49 3.28 -5.84 14.35
N GLU A 50 2.80 -7.07 14.27
CA GLU A 50 1.93 -7.68 15.28
C GLU A 50 2.62 -7.73 16.65
N CYS A 51 3.87 -8.22 16.72
CA CYS A 51 4.66 -8.25 17.94
C CYS A 51 4.80 -6.85 18.56
N MET A 52 5.15 -5.85 17.78
CA MET A 52 5.31 -4.47 18.27
C MET A 52 3.99 -3.90 18.77
N ALA A 53 2.91 -4.09 18.02
CA ALA A 53 1.61 -3.54 18.38
C ALA A 53 1.04 -4.16 19.68
N LEU A 54 1.14 -5.47 19.82
CA LEU A 54 0.63 -6.20 20.98
C LEU A 54 1.52 -6.01 22.21
N ALA A 55 2.86 -6.05 22.06
CA ALA A 55 3.79 -5.88 23.17
C ALA A 55 3.70 -4.48 23.80
N HIS A 56 3.48 -3.44 22.99
CA HIS A 56 3.35 -2.07 23.47
C HIS A 56 1.90 -1.66 23.73
N GLN A 57 0.94 -2.53 23.45
CA GLN A 57 -0.49 -2.31 23.65
C GLN A 57 -0.99 -0.99 23.02
N PHE A 58 -0.65 -0.78 21.74
CA PHE A 58 -1.12 0.42 21.03
C PHE A 58 -2.63 0.38 20.81
N ASP A 59 -3.29 1.50 21.09
CA ASP A 59 -4.75 1.65 20.94
C ASP A 59 -5.17 1.69 19.46
N ALA A 60 -4.29 2.16 18.58
CA ALA A 60 -4.55 2.28 17.14
C ALA A 60 -3.24 2.36 16.34
N LEU A 61 -3.36 2.18 15.01
CA LEU A 61 -2.22 2.18 14.09
C LEU A 61 -2.46 3.10 12.88
N VAL A 62 -1.43 3.87 12.51
CA VAL A 62 -1.36 4.50 11.19
C VAL A 62 -0.24 3.82 10.42
N MET A 63 -0.61 3.07 9.39
CA MET A 63 0.32 2.31 8.58
C MET A 63 0.72 3.07 7.33
N VAL A 64 2.05 3.16 7.07
CA VAL A 64 2.63 3.95 5.99
C VAL A 64 3.38 3.04 5.01
N PRO A 65 2.69 2.19 4.26
CA PRO A 65 3.31 1.35 3.24
C PRO A 65 3.56 2.11 1.95
N ASN A 66 4.47 1.61 1.12
CA ASN A 66 4.65 2.14 -0.23
C ASN A 66 5.26 1.15 -1.24
N CYS A 67 5.39 -0.13 -0.89
CA CYS A 67 6.03 -1.12 -1.75
C CYS A 67 5.26 -2.44 -1.77
N ASP A 68 5.60 -3.30 -2.73
CA ASP A 68 4.90 -4.53 -3.12
C ASP A 68 4.54 -5.46 -1.97
N LYS A 69 5.46 -5.66 -1.03
CA LYS A 69 5.29 -6.64 0.04
C LYS A 69 4.89 -6.00 1.36
N ASN A 70 5.22 -4.71 1.58
CA ASN A 70 4.85 -4.09 2.84
C ASN A 70 3.39 -3.63 2.88
N VAL A 71 2.75 -3.32 1.74
CA VAL A 71 1.30 -3.05 1.74
C VAL A 71 0.51 -4.29 2.19
N PRO A 72 0.64 -5.47 1.55
CA PRO A 72 -0.08 -6.66 2.00
C PRO A 72 0.38 -7.16 3.36
N GLY A 73 1.68 -7.07 3.70
CA GLY A 73 2.18 -7.45 5.03
C GLY A 73 1.56 -6.63 6.15
N LEU A 74 1.45 -5.32 5.99
CA LEU A 74 0.79 -4.46 6.97
C LEU A 74 -0.73 -4.66 7.00
N LEU A 75 -1.38 -5.00 5.87
CA LEU A 75 -2.79 -5.40 5.88
C LEU A 75 -3.02 -6.68 6.68
N MET A 76 -2.12 -7.67 6.54
CA MET A 76 -2.16 -8.89 7.35
C MET A 76 -1.98 -8.57 8.84
N ALA A 77 -1.01 -7.71 9.19
CA ALA A 77 -0.83 -7.25 10.57
C ALA A 77 -2.07 -6.55 11.11
N ALA A 78 -2.67 -5.64 10.35
CA ALA A 78 -3.88 -4.94 10.76
C ALA A 78 -5.04 -5.90 11.06
N ALA A 79 -5.20 -6.93 10.21
CA ALA A 79 -6.22 -7.96 10.41
C ALA A 79 -5.98 -8.83 11.66
N ARG A 80 -4.70 -9.13 11.97
CA ARG A 80 -4.33 -9.95 13.13
C ARG A 80 -4.42 -9.17 14.45
N VAL A 81 -3.90 -7.95 14.46
CA VAL A 81 -3.89 -7.09 15.67
C VAL A 81 -5.28 -6.60 16.00
N ASN A 82 -6.09 -6.34 14.99
CA ASN A 82 -7.50 -5.95 15.13
C ASN A 82 -7.75 -4.72 16.01
N VAL A 83 -6.91 -3.69 15.86
CA VAL A 83 -7.13 -2.36 16.45
C VAL A 83 -7.48 -1.35 15.35
N PRO A 84 -8.10 -0.19 15.70
CA PRO A 84 -8.35 0.88 14.75
C PRO A 84 -7.12 1.20 13.91
N THR A 85 -7.24 1.10 12.58
CA THR A 85 -6.08 1.25 11.70
C THR A 85 -6.44 2.08 10.47
N VAL A 86 -5.57 3.03 10.11
CA VAL A 86 -5.66 3.84 8.90
C VAL A 86 -4.41 3.64 8.05
N PHE A 87 -4.61 3.40 6.75
CA PHE A 87 -3.53 3.30 5.77
C PHE A 87 -3.33 4.63 5.05
N VAL A 88 -2.08 5.09 4.98
CA VAL A 88 -1.67 6.22 4.17
C VAL A 88 -0.38 5.90 3.44
N SER A 89 -0.44 5.69 2.13
CA SER A 89 0.74 5.37 1.34
C SER A 89 1.67 6.57 1.15
N GLY A 90 2.93 6.30 0.82
CA GLY A 90 3.88 7.34 0.43
C GLY A 90 3.53 8.05 -0.89
N GLY A 91 2.65 7.45 -1.68
CA GLY A 91 2.24 7.95 -3.00
C GLY A 91 3.15 7.46 -4.15
N PRO A 92 2.64 7.44 -5.39
CA PRO A 92 3.41 7.07 -6.58
C PRO A 92 4.39 8.18 -6.98
N MET A 93 5.50 7.78 -7.61
CA MET A 93 6.41 8.72 -8.29
C MET A 93 5.78 9.24 -9.58
N LEU A 94 6.25 10.38 -10.05
CA LEU A 94 5.89 10.90 -11.37
C LEU A 94 6.65 10.15 -12.48
N ALA A 95 6.05 10.05 -13.64
CA ALA A 95 6.74 9.63 -14.85
C ALA A 95 7.63 10.76 -15.37
N GLY A 96 8.78 10.39 -15.93
CA GLY A 96 9.72 11.32 -16.53
C GLY A 96 9.51 11.56 -18.02
N HIS A 97 10.45 12.25 -18.63
CA HIS A 97 10.48 12.51 -20.08
C HIS A 97 11.85 12.14 -20.63
N VAL A 98 11.87 11.23 -21.60
CA VAL A 98 13.07 10.82 -22.33
C VAL A 98 12.84 11.08 -23.81
N LYS A 99 13.75 11.78 -24.48
CA LYS A 99 13.64 12.19 -25.89
C LYS A 99 12.28 12.87 -26.21
N GLY A 100 11.83 13.77 -25.31
CA GLY A 100 10.58 14.51 -25.47
C GLY A 100 9.30 13.70 -25.28
N LYS A 101 9.37 12.42 -24.96
CA LYS A 101 8.22 11.54 -24.73
C LYS A 101 8.09 11.19 -23.25
N LYS A 102 6.86 11.16 -22.74
CA LYS A 102 6.57 10.71 -21.38
C LYS A 102 6.92 9.23 -21.24
N ARG A 103 7.75 8.91 -20.25
CA ARG A 103 8.25 7.57 -19.96
C ARG A 103 8.12 7.26 -18.49
N SER A 104 7.94 5.99 -18.15
CA SER A 104 7.80 5.51 -16.77
C SER A 104 8.77 4.37 -16.50
N LEU A 105 8.75 3.83 -15.29
CA LEU A 105 9.58 2.68 -14.91
C LEU A 105 9.43 1.50 -15.88
N SER A 106 8.24 1.26 -16.44
CA SER A 106 8.03 0.22 -17.47
C SER A 106 8.92 0.44 -18.69
N SER A 107 9.06 1.70 -19.09
CA SER A 107 9.92 2.05 -20.23
C SER A 107 11.40 1.80 -19.98
N MET A 108 11.84 1.80 -18.69
CA MET A 108 13.22 1.42 -18.36
C MET A 108 13.46 -0.07 -18.64
N PHE A 109 12.51 -0.95 -18.28
CA PHE A 109 12.60 -2.38 -18.58
C PHE A 109 12.63 -2.65 -20.09
N GLU A 110 11.81 -1.90 -20.87
CA GLU A 110 11.84 -1.96 -22.32
C GLU A 110 13.18 -1.50 -22.89
N ALA A 111 13.79 -0.44 -22.31
CA ALA A 111 15.09 0.07 -22.72
C ALA A 111 16.21 -0.95 -22.46
N VAL A 112 16.23 -1.60 -21.31
CA VAL A 112 17.19 -2.68 -21.00
C VAL A 112 17.05 -3.84 -21.97
N GLY A 113 15.82 -4.26 -22.30
CA GLY A 113 15.57 -5.29 -23.30
C GLY A 113 16.05 -4.88 -24.69
N SER A 114 15.83 -3.64 -25.10
CA SER A 114 16.26 -3.08 -26.39
C SER A 114 17.79 -2.98 -26.49
N TYR A 115 18.45 -2.63 -25.38
CA TYR A 115 19.91 -2.64 -25.30
C TYR A 115 20.48 -4.06 -25.46
N ALA A 116 19.92 -5.03 -24.74
CA ALA A 116 20.32 -6.43 -24.86
C ALA A 116 20.11 -7.01 -26.27
N ALA A 117 19.10 -6.50 -27.00
CA ALA A 117 18.84 -6.85 -28.39
C ALA A 117 19.68 -6.06 -29.41
N GLY A 118 20.56 -5.18 -28.98
CA GLY A 118 21.43 -4.36 -29.84
C GLY A 118 20.72 -3.24 -30.60
N SER A 119 19.47 -2.92 -30.23
CA SER A 119 18.66 -1.85 -30.89
C SER A 119 18.75 -0.50 -30.17
N MET A 120 19.46 -0.42 -29.04
CA MET A 120 19.66 0.79 -28.25
C MET A 120 21.12 0.90 -27.83
N THR A 121 21.66 2.12 -27.76
CA THR A 121 23.03 2.38 -27.32
C THR A 121 23.11 2.49 -25.80
N GLU A 122 24.33 2.40 -25.25
CA GLU A 122 24.56 2.61 -23.80
C GLU A 122 24.19 4.04 -23.37
N ASP A 123 24.47 5.04 -24.20
CA ASP A 123 24.10 6.43 -23.91
C ASP A 123 22.57 6.62 -23.85
N ASP A 124 21.83 5.91 -24.69
CA ASP A 124 20.37 5.91 -24.65
C ASP A 124 19.87 5.32 -23.30
N VAL A 125 20.44 4.19 -22.86
CA VAL A 125 20.08 3.56 -21.57
C VAL A 125 20.39 4.51 -20.42
N ARG A 126 21.55 5.16 -20.44
CA ARG A 126 21.94 6.15 -19.41
C ARG A 126 20.96 7.32 -19.33
N GLU A 127 20.49 7.82 -20.50
CA GLU A 127 19.46 8.85 -20.51
C GLU A 127 18.15 8.37 -19.87
N PHE A 128 17.76 7.10 -20.06
CA PHE A 128 16.60 6.51 -19.39
C PHE A 128 16.80 6.43 -17.88
N GLU A 129 17.97 5.95 -17.42
CA GLU A 129 18.31 5.84 -15.98
C GLU A 129 18.18 7.18 -15.26
N GLU A 130 18.68 8.26 -15.88
CA GLU A 130 18.67 9.60 -15.30
C GLU A 130 17.30 10.26 -15.27
N LYS A 131 16.43 9.98 -16.27
CA LYS A 131 15.25 10.80 -16.52
C LYS A 131 13.91 10.11 -16.33
N VAL A 132 13.86 8.77 -16.32
CA VAL A 132 12.59 8.03 -16.35
C VAL A 132 11.83 8.06 -15.02
N CYS A 133 12.55 8.15 -13.90
CA CYS A 133 12.01 8.18 -12.54
C CYS A 133 12.49 9.43 -11.78
N PRO A 134 11.99 10.63 -12.15
CA PRO A 134 12.56 11.90 -11.67
C PRO A 134 12.20 12.25 -10.22
N THR A 135 11.29 11.52 -9.58
CA THR A 135 10.80 11.83 -8.22
C THR A 135 10.80 10.62 -7.31
N CYS A 136 10.73 10.88 -6.00
CA CYS A 136 10.47 9.83 -5.02
C CYS A 136 9.02 9.30 -5.12
N GLY A 137 8.78 8.13 -4.52
CA GLY A 137 7.47 7.49 -4.47
C GLY A 137 7.54 6.00 -4.80
N SER A 138 6.39 5.31 -4.80
CA SER A 138 6.29 3.98 -5.37
C SER A 138 6.41 4.04 -6.90
N CYS A 139 6.62 2.91 -7.56
CA CYS A 139 6.78 2.85 -9.02
C CYS A 139 5.68 3.64 -9.75
N SER A 140 6.01 4.30 -10.86
CA SER A 140 5.08 5.11 -11.65
C SER A 140 4.04 4.29 -12.44
N GLY A 141 4.17 2.97 -12.49
CA GLY A 141 3.20 2.05 -13.10
C GLY A 141 2.18 1.51 -12.11
N MET A 142 1.10 0.90 -12.61
CA MET A 142 0.10 0.19 -11.81
C MET A 142 0.56 -1.25 -11.50
N TYR A 143 1.79 -1.38 -11.01
CA TYR A 143 2.29 -2.63 -10.43
C TYR A 143 1.69 -2.88 -9.05
N THR A 144 2.13 -3.94 -8.38
CA THR A 144 1.55 -4.38 -7.09
C THR A 144 1.47 -3.26 -6.06
N ALA A 145 2.51 -2.45 -5.90
CA ALA A 145 2.53 -1.35 -4.93
C ALA A 145 1.36 -0.37 -5.11
N ASN A 146 1.20 0.18 -6.31
CA ASN A 146 0.13 1.15 -6.58
C ASN A 146 -1.25 0.49 -6.61
N SER A 147 -1.36 -0.71 -7.17
CA SER A 147 -2.62 -1.48 -7.15
C SER A 147 -3.09 -1.76 -5.73
N MET A 148 -2.18 -2.17 -4.84
CA MET A 148 -2.50 -2.41 -3.43
C MET A 148 -2.82 -1.11 -2.67
N ASN A 149 -2.14 -0.01 -2.98
CA ASN A 149 -2.48 1.30 -2.39
C ASN A 149 -3.88 1.78 -2.81
N CYS A 150 -4.28 1.55 -4.05
CA CYS A 150 -5.65 1.81 -4.50
C CYS A 150 -6.64 0.84 -3.83
N LEU A 151 -6.25 -0.42 -3.66
CA LEU A 151 -7.08 -1.42 -2.99
C LEU A 151 -7.35 -1.05 -1.52
N THR A 152 -6.36 -0.52 -0.78
CA THR A 152 -6.58 -0.05 0.60
C THR A 152 -7.66 1.03 0.67
N GLU A 153 -7.74 1.90 -0.33
CA GLU A 153 -8.81 2.90 -0.44
C GLU A 153 -10.16 2.24 -0.74
N ALA A 154 -10.20 1.31 -1.69
CA ALA A 154 -11.41 0.58 -2.06
C ALA A 154 -11.97 -0.28 -0.90
N LEU A 155 -11.10 -0.81 -0.06
CA LEU A 155 -11.44 -1.56 1.15
C LEU A 155 -11.89 -0.66 2.32
N GLY A 156 -11.77 0.67 2.20
CA GLY A 156 -12.07 1.60 3.27
C GLY A 156 -11.01 1.66 4.37
N MET A 157 -9.83 1.06 4.15
CA MET A 157 -8.69 1.10 5.08
C MET A 157 -7.85 2.37 4.91
N GLY A 158 -7.87 2.97 3.71
CA GLY A 158 -7.16 4.20 3.37
C GLY A 158 -8.11 5.36 3.09
N LEU A 159 -7.62 6.59 3.28
CA LEU A 159 -8.37 7.79 2.93
C LEU A 159 -8.45 7.96 1.40
N ARG A 160 -9.47 8.69 0.95
CA ARG A 160 -9.65 9.02 -0.47
C ARG A 160 -8.40 9.69 -1.05
N GLY A 161 -7.94 9.21 -2.19
CA GLY A 161 -6.71 9.66 -2.85
C GLY A 161 -5.44 8.93 -2.38
N ASN A 162 -5.59 7.91 -1.51
CA ASN A 162 -4.45 7.17 -0.97
C ASN A 162 -3.58 6.55 -2.06
N GLY A 163 -4.17 5.96 -3.09
CA GLY A 163 -3.45 5.31 -4.18
C GLY A 163 -3.03 6.26 -5.32
N THR A 164 -3.61 7.44 -5.42
CA THR A 164 -3.54 8.26 -6.64
C THR A 164 -2.80 9.59 -6.51
N ILE A 165 -2.73 10.19 -5.32
CA ILE A 165 -2.01 11.45 -5.12
C ILE A 165 -0.50 11.18 -5.20
N PRO A 166 0.25 11.85 -6.10
CA PRO A 166 1.70 11.67 -6.20
C PRO A 166 2.45 12.03 -4.91
N ALA A 167 3.59 11.35 -4.68
CA ALA A 167 4.40 11.51 -3.47
C ALA A 167 4.90 12.95 -3.25
N VAL A 168 5.16 13.67 -4.33
CA VAL A 168 5.74 15.03 -4.31
C VAL A 168 4.70 16.14 -4.17
N TYR A 169 3.41 15.83 -4.18
CA TYR A 169 2.36 16.85 -4.11
C TYR A 169 2.05 17.22 -2.65
N SER A 170 1.72 18.50 -2.43
CA SER A 170 1.32 19.03 -1.11
C SER A 170 0.08 18.32 -0.55
N GLU A 171 -0.82 17.89 -1.42
CA GLU A 171 -2.00 17.09 -1.06
C GLU A 171 -1.62 15.77 -0.39
N ARG A 172 -0.47 15.17 -0.73
CA ARG A 172 0.04 13.96 -0.06
C ARG A 172 0.40 14.24 1.39
N ILE A 173 1.02 15.39 1.66
CA ILE A 173 1.34 15.84 3.02
C ILE A 173 0.05 16.11 3.81
N LYS A 174 -0.92 16.79 3.19
CA LYS A 174 -2.23 17.03 3.79
C LYS A 174 -2.95 15.71 4.11
N LEU A 175 -2.94 14.76 3.19
CA LEU A 175 -3.55 13.43 3.40
C LEU A 175 -2.89 12.70 4.58
N ALA A 176 -1.56 12.77 4.71
CA ALA A 176 -0.82 12.18 5.81
C ALA A 176 -1.23 12.77 7.17
N LYS A 177 -1.40 14.10 7.26
CA LYS A 177 -1.90 14.75 8.47
C LYS A 177 -3.31 14.28 8.81
N HIS A 178 -4.19 14.25 7.82
CA HIS A 178 -5.57 13.79 8.00
C HIS A 178 -5.66 12.33 8.42
N ALA A 179 -4.73 11.47 7.98
CA ALA A 179 -4.69 10.07 8.43
C ALA A 179 -4.41 9.96 9.94
N GLY A 180 -3.51 10.81 10.46
CA GLY A 180 -3.26 10.91 11.91
C GLY A 180 -4.49 11.39 12.70
N MET A 181 -5.25 12.35 12.16
CA MET A 181 -6.50 12.81 12.79
C MET A 181 -7.59 11.72 12.70
N ALA A 182 -7.74 11.10 11.52
CA ALA A 182 -8.78 10.12 11.27
C ALA A 182 -8.69 8.88 12.17
N VAL A 183 -7.49 8.42 12.51
CA VAL A 183 -7.33 7.30 13.42
C VAL A 183 -7.86 7.64 14.82
N MET A 184 -7.69 8.87 15.29
CA MET A 184 -8.23 9.35 16.56
C MET A 184 -9.75 9.43 16.54
N ASP A 185 -10.33 9.88 15.43
CA ASP A 185 -11.80 9.88 15.24
C ASP A 185 -12.39 8.47 15.30
N ILE A 186 -11.65 7.47 14.79
CA ILE A 186 -12.09 6.06 14.84
C ILE A 186 -12.05 5.55 16.27
N ILE A 187 -11.01 5.86 17.05
CA ILE A 187 -10.91 5.47 18.47
C ILE A 187 -12.13 6.02 19.24
N GLY A 188 -12.39 7.32 19.15
CA GLY A 188 -13.50 7.94 19.87
C GLY A 188 -14.88 7.36 19.49
N LYS A 189 -15.07 6.91 18.25
CA LYS A 189 -16.29 6.24 17.80
C LYS A 189 -16.38 4.79 18.30
N ASN A 190 -15.26 4.08 18.40
CA ASN A 190 -15.21 2.70 18.86
C ASN A 190 -15.46 2.57 20.37
N GLU A 191 -15.08 3.56 21.16
CA GLU A 191 -15.46 3.62 22.59
C GLU A 191 -16.98 3.65 22.79
N ILE A 192 -17.72 4.18 21.80
CA ILE A 192 -19.19 4.29 21.85
C ILE A 192 -19.88 3.03 21.30
N HIS A 193 -19.27 2.30 20.37
CA HIS A 193 -19.99 1.25 19.60
C HIS A 193 -19.35 -0.14 19.57
N GLY A 194 -18.18 -0.37 20.14
CA GLY A 194 -17.55 -1.69 20.17
C GLY A 194 -17.32 -2.32 18.76
N SER A 195 -17.27 -1.51 17.71
CA SER A 195 -17.18 -1.99 16.32
C SER A 195 -15.72 -2.19 15.90
N CYS A 196 -15.34 -3.45 15.79
CA CYS A 196 -14.04 -3.93 15.35
C CYS A 196 -13.84 -3.74 13.84
N ILE A 197 -12.62 -3.49 13.36
CA ILE A 197 -12.25 -3.38 11.93
C ILE A 197 -12.63 -4.65 11.15
N ILE A 198 -12.56 -5.82 11.75
CA ILE A 198 -13.05 -7.07 11.14
C ILE A 198 -14.54 -6.94 10.78
N CYS A 199 -15.33 -6.23 11.57
CA CYS A 199 -16.75 -5.99 11.25
C CYS A 199 -16.93 -5.11 10.00
N ILE A 200 -16.04 -4.13 9.77
CA ILE A 200 -16.04 -3.33 8.54
C ILE A 200 -15.63 -4.20 7.35
N PHE A 201 -14.59 -5.00 7.51
CA PHE A 201 -14.11 -5.91 6.46
C PHE A 201 -15.15 -6.99 6.13
N VAL A 202 -15.76 -7.63 7.11
CA VAL A 202 -16.82 -8.63 6.93
C VAL A 202 -18.10 -8.00 6.35
N ASN A 203 -18.48 -6.80 6.79
CA ASN A 203 -19.62 -6.08 6.22
C ASN A 203 -19.35 -5.60 4.79
N PHE A 204 -18.11 -5.18 4.48
CA PHE A 204 -17.70 -4.86 3.11
C PHE A 204 -17.70 -6.10 2.22
N CYS A 205 -17.15 -7.22 2.67
CA CYS A 205 -17.23 -8.50 1.96
C CYS A 205 -18.68 -8.97 1.80
N ARG A 206 -19.54 -8.82 2.83
CA ARG A 206 -20.97 -9.11 2.73
C ARG A 206 -21.69 -8.17 1.75
N MET A 207 -21.36 -6.89 1.75
CA MET A 207 -21.95 -5.91 0.84
C MET A 207 -21.45 -6.11 -0.60
N PHE A 208 -20.18 -6.42 -0.77
CA PHE A 208 -19.58 -6.76 -2.06
C PHE A 208 -20.14 -8.08 -2.60
N LEU A 209 -20.22 -9.14 -1.77
CA LEU A 209 -20.83 -10.41 -2.14
C LEU A 209 -22.33 -10.28 -2.42
N LYS A 210 -23.06 -9.42 -1.69
CA LYS A 210 -24.47 -9.08 -2.04
C LYS A 210 -24.57 -8.36 -3.38
N ARG A 211 -23.69 -7.39 -3.67
CA ARG A 211 -23.65 -6.71 -4.98
C ARG A 211 -23.24 -7.65 -6.11
N VAL A 212 -22.23 -8.50 -5.88
CA VAL A 212 -21.80 -9.52 -6.87
C VAL A 212 -22.89 -10.58 -7.08
N ARG A 213 -23.60 -11.02 -6.03
CA ARG A 213 -24.77 -11.92 -6.16
C ARG A 213 -25.93 -11.27 -6.89
N ASN A 214 -26.18 -9.97 -6.66
CA ASN A 214 -27.24 -9.24 -7.37
C ASN A 214 -26.85 -8.84 -8.80
N ALA A 215 -25.55 -8.74 -9.11
CA ALA A 215 -25.03 -8.61 -10.47
C ALA A 215 -24.88 -9.96 -11.20
N ALA A 216 -24.85 -11.07 -10.47
CA ALA A 216 -24.75 -12.44 -10.96
C ALA A 216 -26.11 -13.12 -11.25
N SER A 217 -27.05 -12.38 -11.80
CA SER A 217 -28.00 -12.97 -12.75
C SER A 217 -27.29 -13.47 -14.04
N PHE A 218 -25.95 -13.42 -14.06
CA PHE A 218 -25.07 -13.91 -15.12
C PHE A 218 -24.18 -15.08 -14.64
N ARG A 219 -24.71 -16.30 -14.80
CA ARG A 219 -24.07 -17.65 -14.88
C ARG A 219 -23.35 -18.26 -13.64
N PRO A 220 -23.62 -19.57 -13.38
CA PRO A 220 -23.18 -20.29 -12.18
C PRO A 220 -21.83 -21.03 -12.34
N ALA A 221 -20.78 -20.40 -12.89
CA ALA A 221 -19.50 -21.07 -13.14
C ALA A 221 -18.32 -20.66 -12.24
N LEU A 222 -18.54 -19.78 -11.25
CA LEU A 222 -17.44 -19.25 -10.41
C LEU A 222 -17.55 -19.59 -8.91
N THR A 223 -18.48 -20.46 -8.53
CA THR A 223 -18.75 -20.79 -7.12
C THR A 223 -17.79 -21.79 -6.44
N PRO A 224 -17.03 -22.67 -7.10
CA PRO A 224 -16.14 -23.59 -6.39
C PRO A 224 -14.80 -22.99 -5.93
N ALA A 225 -14.31 -21.94 -6.60
CA ALA A 225 -12.97 -21.40 -6.30
C ALA A 225 -12.93 -20.44 -5.11
N LEU A 226 -14.05 -19.84 -4.74
CA LEU A 226 -14.11 -18.87 -3.62
C LEU A 226 -14.45 -19.51 -2.27
N THR A 227 -15.07 -20.70 -2.27
CA THR A 227 -15.36 -21.43 -1.03
C THR A 227 -14.15 -22.10 -0.42
N SER A 228 -13.11 -22.41 -1.20
CA SER A 228 -11.86 -23.01 -0.69
C SER A 228 -10.92 -22.01 -0.01
N ILE A 229 -11.13 -20.70 -0.19
CA ILE A 229 -10.30 -19.65 0.44
C ILE A 229 -10.76 -19.34 1.87
N PHE A 230 -11.98 -19.69 2.22
CA PHE A 230 -12.60 -19.38 3.52
C PHE A 230 -12.77 -20.59 4.46
N SER A 231 -12.24 -21.77 4.12
CA SER A 231 -12.36 -22.97 4.95
C SER A 231 -11.10 -23.31 5.76
N VAL A 232 -10.16 -22.35 5.93
CA VAL A 232 -9.02 -22.50 6.82
C VAL A 232 -9.03 -21.30 7.78
N ALA A 233 -9.70 -21.45 8.87
CA ALA A 233 -9.52 -20.72 10.11
C ALA A 233 -9.61 -21.71 11.25
#